data_7381b76c4be15f760a775de0b4b0eaba
#
_entry.id   7381b76c4be15f760a775de0b4b0eaba
#
_cell.length_a   1.000
_cell.length_b   1.000
_cell.length_c   1.000
_cell.angle_alpha   90.00
_cell.angle_beta   90.00
_cell.angle_gamma   90.00
#
_symmetry.space_group_name_H-M   'P 1'
#
loop_
_entity.id
_entity.type
_entity.pdbx_description
1 polymer ?
#
loop_
_entity_poly.entity_id
_entity_poly.type
_entity_poly.pdbx_seq_one_letter_code
_entity_poly.pdbx_strand_id
1 'polypeptide(L)'
;NDTKTGIIIDINLIRDPIDLNSLIPEINNVQKNLNITLKNTVILADNGYYSEYALDYMENHNLTAIIPNRTQSMKVKPKNKENKPFGKVNFTYKAEEDTYICPNNKILPFQKEYFSNGTTKKLYYTTECKYCHNQTKCAGYNQYKTITEYGTESRKNMAIKFEDPKEKETYKKRSTIEKCNVKIRGKSKRRNWLWREH
;
A
#
# COMPACT_ATOMS: atom_id res chain seq x y z
N ASN A 1 -1.59 4.97 -18.85
CA ASN A 1 -0.35 4.85 -19.62
C ASN A 1 -0.07 3.39 -19.94
N ASP A 2 0.22 3.07 -21.21
CA ASP A 2 0.73 1.77 -21.63
C ASP A 2 2.23 1.68 -21.37
N THR A 3 2.66 0.68 -20.60
CA THR A 3 4.08 0.52 -20.20
C THR A 3 4.98 -0.02 -21.33
N LYS A 4 4.42 -0.60 -22.40
CA LYS A 4 5.18 -1.08 -23.54
C LYS A 4 5.54 0.05 -24.49
N THR A 5 4.58 0.88 -24.84
CA THR A 5 4.73 1.97 -25.80
C THR A 5 5.07 3.32 -25.16
N GLY A 6 4.79 3.49 -23.88
CA GLY A 6 4.89 4.75 -23.17
C GLY A 6 3.78 5.75 -23.54
N ILE A 7 2.76 5.32 -24.28
CA ILE A 7 1.64 6.18 -24.67
C ILE A 7 0.75 6.48 -23.46
N ILE A 8 0.42 7.74 -23.27
CA ILE A 8 -0.57 8.15 -22.28
C ILE A 8 -1.96 7.88 -22.86
N ILE A 9 -2.68 6.98 -22.23
CA ILE A 9 -3.99 6.50 -22.69
C ILE A 9 -5.09 7.42 -22.21
N ASP A 10 -5.01 7.90 -20.97
CA ASP A 10 -5.97 8.78 -20.35
C ASP A 10 -5.30 9.72 -19.34
N ILE A 11 -5.88 10.90 -19.14
CA ILE A 11 -5.45 11.88 -18.13
C ILE A 11 -6.70 12.45 -17.50
N ASN A 12 -6.81 12.30 -16.19
CA ASN A 12 -7.89 12.89 -15.41
C ASN A 12 -7.35 13.89 -14.40
N LEU A 13 -8.06 15.00 -14.20
CA LEU A 13 -7.77 16.01 -13.18
C LEU A 13 -8.63 15.73 -11.96
N ILE A 14 -8.00 15.25 -10.91
CA ILE A 14 -8.65 14.96 -9.63
C ILE A 14 -8.38 16.11 -8.68
N ARG A 15 -9.42 16.66 -8.07
CA ARG A 15 -9.33 17.74 -7.06
C ARG A 15 -9.07 17.20 -5.65
N ASP A 16 -9.26 15.91 -5.46
CA ASP A 16 -9.05 15.26 -4.18
C ASP A 16 -7.53 15.15 -3.89
N PRO A 17 -7.02 15.62 -2.76
CA PRO A 17 -5.60 15.51 -2.42
C PRO A 17 -5.14 14.08 -2.13
N ILE A 18 -6.07 13.12 -2.08
CA ILE A 18 -5.81 11.71 -1.72
C ILE A 18 -6.18 10.80 -2.90
N ASP A 19 -5.20 10.06 -3.42
CA ASP A 19 -5.37 9.14 -4.55
C ASP A 19 -6.20 7.87 -4.23
N LEU A 20 -6.56 7.68 -2.97
CA LEU A 20 -7.11 6.43 -2.44
C LEU A 20 -8.39 5.97 -3.17
N ASN A 21 -9.22 6.90 -3.61
CA ASN A 21 -10.52 6.64 -4.24
C ASN A 21 -10.52 6.84 -5.76
N SER A 22 -9.40 7.26 -6.34
CA SER A 22 -9.35 7.65 -7.76
C SER A 22 -9.07 6.50 -8.73
N LEU A 23 -8.51 5.38 -8.24
CA LEU A 23 -8.11 4.26 -9.12
C LEU A 23 -9.29 3.62 -9.86
N ILE A 24 -10.40 3.37 -9.17
CA ILE A 24 -11.57 2.72 -9.77
C ILE A 24 -12.24 3.61 -10.83
N PRO A 25 -12.53 4.89 -10.57
CA PRO A 25 -12.99 5.80 -11.59
C PRO A 25 -12.09 5.85 -12.83
N GLU A 26 -10.76 5.87 -12.63
CA GLU A 26 -9.80 5.90 -13.73
C GLU A 26 -9.85 4.63 -14.58
N ILE A 27 -9.90 3.46 -13.95
CA ILE A 27 -10.06 2.18 -14.64
C ILE A 27 -11.33 2.17 -15.49
N ASN A 28 -12.44 2.62 -14.92
CA ASN A 28 -13.73 2.67 -15.61
C ASN A 28 -13.69 3.65 -16.79
N ASN A 29 -13.06 4.81 -16.64
CA ASN A 29 -12.89 5.77 -17.72
C ASN A 29 -12.05 5.20 -18.86
N VAL A 30 -10.91 4.56 -18.56
CA VAL A 30 -10.07 3.91 -19.57
C VAL A 30 -10.85 2.83 -20.33
N GLN A 31 -11.57 1.97 -19.63
CA GLN A 31 -12.37 0.92 -20.26
C GLN A 31 -13.47 1.50 -21.17
N LYS A 32 -14.15 2.55 -20.70
CA LYS A 32 -15.19 3.24 -21.45
C LYS A 32 -14.64 3.97 -22.68
N ASN A 33 -13.58 4.75 -22.51
CA ASN A 33 -13.01 5.60 -23.56
C ASN A 33 -12.40 4.77 -24.71
N LEU A 34 -11.79 3.63 -24.36
CA LEU A 34 -11.18 2.72 -25.34
C LEU A 34 -12.12 1.60 -25.82
N ASN A 35 -13.30 1.48 -25.22
CA ASN A 35 -14.22 0.36 -25.45
C ASN A 35 -13.53 -1.01 -25.30
N ILE A 36 -12.78 -1.19 -24.22
CA ILE A 36 -12.04 -2.42 -23.93
C ILE A 36 -12.35 -2.95 -22.53
N THR A 37 -11.95 -4.18 -22.26
CA THR A 37 -11.89 -4.74 -20.90
C THR A 37 -10.45 -4.93 -20.48
N LEU A 38 -10.11 -4.60 -19.22
CA LEU A 38 -8.76 -4.73 -18.67
C LEU A 38 -8.49 -6.09 -18.00
N LYS A 39 -9.37 -7.08 -18.18
CA LYS A 39 -9.23 -8.42 -17.53
C LYS A 39 -7.89 -9.11 -17.84
N ASN A 40 -7.35 -8.91 -19.04
CA ASN A 40 -6.07 -9.50 -19.47
C ASN A 40 -4.89 -8.52 -19.36
N THR A 41 -5.08 -7.43 -18.62
CA THR A 41 -4.08 -6.37 -18.46
C THR A 41 -3.62 -6.30 -17.01
N VAL A 42 -2.32 -6.12 -16.79
CA VAL A 42 -1.78 -5.90 -15.46
C VAL A 42 -1.78 -4.41 -15.12
N ILE A 43 -2.51 -4.04 -14.10
CA ILE A 43 -2.62 -2.67 -13.61
C ILE A 43 -1.50 -2.42 -12.60
N LEU A 44 -0.65 -1.43 -12.87
CA LEU A 44 0.44 -1.03 -11.98
C LEU A 44 0.14 0.33 -11.36
N ALA A 45 0.01 0.39 -10.05
CA ALA A 45 -0.22 1.63 -9.32
C ALA A 45 0.73 1.77 -8.13
N ASP A 46 0.94 2.99 -7.61
CA ASP A 46 1.78 3.19 -6.44
C ASP A 46 1.01 2.93 -5.13
N ASN A 47 1.70 3.09 -4.01
CA ASN A 47 1.11 2.84 -2.69
C ASN A 47 0.02 3.85 -2.30
N GLY A 48 -0.11 4.98 -2.98
CA GLY A 48 -1.20 5.94 -2.79
C GLY A 48 -2.57 5.31 -3.09
N TYR A 49 -2.59 4.35 -4.01
CA TYR A 49 -3.79 3.61 -4.42
C TYR A 49 -4.04 2.33 -3.61
N TYR A 50 -3.21 2.02 -2.62
CA TYR A 50 -3.34 0.80 -1.82
C TYR A 50 -4.46 0.95 -0.78
N SER A 51 -5.70 0.79 -1.19
CA SER A 51 -6.89 0.80 -0.34
C SER A 51 -7.63 -0.53 -0.37
N GLU A 52 -8.32 -0.86 0.72
CA GLU A 52 -9.18 -2.04 0.80
C GLU A 52 -10.22 -2.03 -0.31
N TYR A 53 -10.89 -0.90 -0.46
CA TYR A 53 -11.90 -0.69 -1.49
C TYR A 53 -11.37 -0.95 -2.92
N ALA A 54 -10.19 -0.44 -3.25
CA ALA A 54 -9.59 -0.66 -4.57
C ALA A 54 -9.18 -2.13 -4.78
N LEU A 55 -8.60 -2.77 -3.76
CA LEU A 55 -8.14 -4.16 -3.86
C LEU A 55 -9.31 -5.15 -3.93
N ASP A 56 -10.36 -4.93 -3.14
CA ASP A 56 -11.60 -5.73 -3.21
C ASP A 56 -12.28 -5.56 -4.58
N TYR A 57 -12.29 -4.34 -5.12
CA TYR A 57 -12.80 -4.09 -6.46
C TYR A 57 -12.03 -4.89 -7.53
N MET A 58 -10.68 -4.92 -7.45
CA MET A 58 -9.85 -5.69 -8.39
C MET A 58 -10.19 -7.19 -8.33
N GLU A 59 -10.26 -7.76 -7.14
CA GLU A 59 -10.60 -9.19 -6.96
C GLU A 59 -12.01 -9.50 -7.47
N ASN A 60 -13.02 -8.70 -7.08
CA ASN A 60 -14.42 -8.92 -7.46
C ASN A 60 -14.67 -8.79 -8.97
N HIS A 61 -13.84 -8.00 -9.68
CA HIS A 61 -13.95 -7.82 -11.13
C HIS A 61 -12.95 -8.64 -11.94
N ASN A 62 -12.19 -9.54 -11.28
CA ASN A 62 -11.14 -10.35 -11.92
C ASN A 62 -10.10 -9.49 -12.66
N LEU A 63 -9.72 -8.35 -12.08
CA LEU A 63 -8.68 -7.48 -12.60
C LEU A 63 -7.34 -7.81 -11.94
N THR A 64 -6.30 -7.92 -12.74
CA THR A 64 -4.95 -8.17 -12.23
C THR A 64 -4.27 -6.85 -11.90
N ALA A 65 -3.90 -6.64 -10.64
CA ALA A 65 -3.18 -5.46 -10.21
C ALA A 65 -1.89 -5.83 -9.46
N ILE A 66 -0.91 -4.91 -9.46
CA ILE A 66 0.30 -4.96 -8.62
C ILE A 66 0.46 -3.60 -7.97
N ILE A 67 0.15 -3.53 -6.68
CA ILE A 67 0.14 -2.30 -5.88
C ILE A 67 0.87 -2.58 -4.57
N PRO A 68 2.04 -1.97 -4.31
CA PRO A 68 2.75 -2.20 -3.04
C PRO A 68 2.03 -1.52 -1.88
N ASN A 69 2.09 -2.10 -0.70
CA ASN A 69 1.74 -1.38 0.50
C ASN A 69 2.84 -0.36 0.87
N ARG A 70 2.55 0.51 1.84
CA ARG A 70 3.48 1.57 2.25
C ARG A 70 4.86 1.04 2.68
N THR A 71 4.90 -0.08 3.37
CA THR A 71 6.16 -0.69 3.83
C THR A 71 6.98 -1.24 2.67
N GLN A 72 6.32 -1.82 1.69
CA GLN A 72 6.94 -2.40 0.50
C GLN A 72 7.44 -1.32 -0.48
N SER A 73 6.73 -0.20 -0.60
CA SER A 73 7.14 0.93 -1.46
C SER A 73 8.28 1.74 -0.85
N MET A 74 8.36 1.81 0.47
CA MET A 74 9.51 2.40 1.14
C MET A 74 10.71 1.46 0.97
N LYS A 75 11.80 1.96 0.34
CA LYS A 75 13.12 1.34 0.45
C LYS A 75 13.56 1.49 1.91
N VAL A 76 13.06 0.64 2.79
CA VAL A 76 13.46 0.61 4.19
C VAL A 76 14.94 0.25 4.19
N LYS A 77 15.80 1.25 4.43
CA LYS A 77 17.22 1.00 4.64
C LYS A 77 17.33 0.01 5.80
N PRO A 78 18.14 -1.05 5.67
CA PRO A 78 18.30 -2.10 6.71
C PRO A 78 18.50 -1.53 8.12
N LYS A 79 19.19 -0.40 8.24
CA LYS A 79 19.45 0.32 9.52
C LYS A 79 18.19 0.66 10.33
N ASN A 80 17.02 0.83 9.72
CA ASN A 80 15.80 1.14 10.46
C ASN A 80 15.07 -0.10 11.01
N LYS A 81 15.40 -1.31 10.56
CA LYS A 81 14.87 -2.55 11.12
C LYS A 81 15.61 -2.97 12.40
N GLU A 82 16.92 -2.79 12.42
CA GLU A 82 17.77 -3.21 13.55
C GLU A 82 17.59 -2.35 14.81
N ASN A 83 17.16 -1.08 14.66
CA ASN A 83 17.08 -0.13 15.77
C ASN A 83 15.75 -0.14 16.55
N LYS A 84 14.81 -1.03 16.24
CA LYS A 84 13.53 -1.10 16.95
C LYS A 84 13.22 -2.54 17.37
N PRO A 85 13.85 -3.04 18.46
CA PRO A 85 13.71 -4.43 18.91
C PRO A 85 12.26 -4.84 19.17
N PHE A 86 11.38 -3.87 19.49
CA PHE A 86 9.94 -4.08 19.69
C PHE A 86 9.08 -3.51 18.56
N GLY A 87 9.64 -3.40 17.34
CA GLY A 87 8.85 -3.11 16.13
C GLY A 87 7.96 -4.30 15.76
N LYS A 88 6.83 -4.06 15.09
CA LYS A 88 5.88 -5.12 14.67
C LYS A 88 6.57 -6.27 13.93
N VAL A 89 7.59 -5.99 13.15
CA VAL A 89 8.37 -6.97 12.36
C VAL A 89 9.04 -8.05 13.24
N ASN A 90 9.27 -7.77 14.51
CA ASN A 90 9.89 -8.70 15.47
C ASN A 90 8.85 -9.50 16.28
N PHE A 91 7.56 -9.34 15.97
CA PHE A 91 6.48 -10.14 16.55
C PHE A 91 6.12 -11.25 15.57
N THR A 92 6.03 -12.47 16.06
CA THR A 92 5.69 -13.64 15.23
C THR A 92 4.20 -13.90 15.26
N TYR A 93 3.54 -13.91 14.12
CA TYR A 93 2.13 -14.28 14.01
C TYR A 93 1.95 -15.80 13.97
N LYS A 94 1.03 -16.30 14.75
CA LYS A 94 0.58 -17.70 14.80
C LYS A 94 -0.82 -17.80 14.23
N ALA A 95 -0.92 -18.25 12.99
CA ALA A 95 -2.20 -18.28 12.25
C ALA A 95 -3.22 -19.25 12.84
N GLU A 96 -2.75 -20.39 13.38
CA GLU A 96 -3.61 -21.43 13.96
C GLU A 96 -4.39 -20.93 15.20
N GLU A 97 -3.77 -20.02 15.98
CA GLU A 97 -4.33 -19.51 17.22
C GLU A 97 -4.83 -18.05 17.08
N ASP A 98 -4.65 -17.44 15.91
CA ASP A 98 -4.88 -16.02 15.65
C ASP A 98 -4.24 -15.11 16.72
N THR A 99 -2.94 -15.35 17.02
CA THR A 99 -2.19 -14.63 18.05
C THR A 99 -0.85 -14.12 17.56
N TYR A 100 -0.30 -13.14 18.26
CA TYR A 100 1.09 -12.69 18.09
C TYR A 100 1.95 -13.11 19.28
N ILE A 101 3.17 -13.53 19.02
CA ILE A 101 4.19 -13.75 20.05
C ILE A 101 5.17 -12.58 20.01
N CYS A 102 5.38 -11.90 21.14
CA CYS A 102 6.33 -10.80 21.25
C CYS A 102 7.78 -11.31 21.40
N PRO A 103 8.81 -10.45 21.20
CA PRO A 103 10.21 -10.83 21.42
C PRO A 103 10.56 -11.34 22.82
N ASN A 104 9.69 -11.10 23.81
CA ASN A 104 9.81 -11.65 25.18
C ASN A 104 8.92 -12.88 25.43
N ASN A 105 8.50 -13.56 24.35
CA ASN A 105 7.68 -14.77 24.39
C ASN A 105 6.31 -14.62 25.07
N LYS A 106 5.77 -13.38 25.15
CA LYS A 106 4.39 -13.18 25.61
C LYS A 106 3.42 -13.29 24.44
N ILE A 107 2.27 -13.93 24.70
CA ILE A 107 1.20 -14.11 23.71
C ILE A 107 0.30 -12.87 23.73
N LEU A 108 0.05 -12.30 22.57
CA LEU A 108 -0.90 -11.22 22.33
C LEU A 108 -2.08 -11.82 21.57
N PRO A 109 -3.16 -12.21 22.24
CA PRO A 109 -4.35 -12.77 21.59
C PRO A 109 -5.10 -11.70 20.79
N PHE A 110 -5.90 -12.15 19.83
CA PHE A 110 -6.90 -11.31 19.19
C PHE A 110 -7.85 -10.72 20.23
N GLN A 111 -8.13 -9.43 20.14
CA GLN A 111 -9.01 -8.74 21.08
C GLN A 111 -10.30 -8.26 20.42
N LYS A 112 -10.18 -7.59 19.31
CA LYS A 112 -11.33 -7.06 18.59
C LYS A 112 -11.00 -6.70 17.14
N GLU A 113 -12.04 -6.67 16.34
CA GLU A 113 -12.03 -6.11 15.00
C GLU A 113 -12.94 -4.88 14.95
N TYR A 114 -12.55 -3.87 14.20
CA TYR A 114 -13.37 -2.69 13.96
C TYR A 114 -12.99 -2.00 12.65
N PHE A 115 -13.96 -1.31 12.06
CA PHE A 115 -13.76 -0.53 10.85
C PHE A 115 -13.47 0.93 11.20
N SER A 116 -12.40 1.49 10.63
CA SER A 116 -12.02 2.87 10.87
C SER A 116 -11.17 3.41 9.72
N ASN A 117 -11.49 4.61 9.26
CA ASN A 117 -10.79 5.28 8.15
C ASN A 117 -10.71 4.41 6.88
N GLY A 118 -11.85 3.81 6.48
CA GLY A 118 -11.93 3.01 5.26
C GLY A 118 -11.16 1.68 5.31
N THR A 119 -10.84 1.19 6.50
CA THR A 119 -10.03 -0.04 6.65
C THR A 119 -10.48 -0.83 7.87
N THR A 120 -10.64 -2.13 7.70
CA THR A 120 -10.83 -3.09 8.80
C THR A 120 -9.53 -3.25 9.57
N LYS A 121 -9.60 -3.20 10.89
CA LYS A 121 -8.46 -3.31 11.80
C LYS A 121 -8.70 -4.39 12.84
N LYS A 122 -7.74 -5.31 12.97
CA LYS A 122 -7.68 -6.30 14.03
C LYS A 122 -6.64 -5.88 15.06
N LEU A 123 -7.00 -5.93 16.33
CA LEU A 123 -6.10 -5.59 17.43
C LEU A 123 -5.71 -6.81 18.23
N TYR A 124 -4.42 -6.90 18.53
CA TYR A 124 -3.80 -7.95 19.35
C TYR A 124 -3.01 -7.28 20.46
N TYR A 125 -3.32 -7.61 21.71
CA TYR A 125 -2.58 -7.14 22.88
C TYR A 125 -2.84 -8.05 24.07
N THR A 126 -2.00 -7.90 25.13
CA THR A 126 -2.20 -8.56 26.42
C THR A 126 -1.97 -7.57 27.55
N THR A 127 -2.77 -7.69 28.62
CA THR A 127 -2.63 -6.89 29.84
C THR A 127 -1.38 -7.25 30.65
N GLU A 128 -0.79 -8.42 30.40
CA GLU A 128 0.48 -8.85 31.02
C GLU A 128 1.65 -7.93 30.67
N CYS A 129 1.54 -7.15 29.59
CA CYS A 129 2.56 -6.15 29.24
C CYS A 129 2.81 -5.13 30.35
N LYS A 130 1.81 -4.86 31.19
CA LYS A 130 1.90 -3.93 32.32
C LYS A 130 3.01 -4.32 33.31
N TYR A 131 3.26 -5.61 33.44
CA TYR A 131 4.26 -6.17 34.35
C TYR A 131 5.57 -6.59 33.65
N CYS A 132 5.73 -6.22 32.38
CA CYS A 132 6.90 -6.58 31.59
C CYS A 132 8.06 -5.61 31.85
N HIS A 133 9.25 -6.14 32.13
CA HIS A 133 10.46 -5.32 32.35
C HIS A 133 10.86 -4.46 31.12
N ASN A 134 10.39 -4.83 29.93
CA ASN A 134 10.60 -4.05 28.70
C ASN A 134 9.40 -3.15 28.33
N GLN A 135 8.43 -3.00 29.23
CA GLN A 135 7.17 -2.27 28.92
C GLN A 135 7.46 -0.87 28.38
N THR A 136 8.28 -0.07 29.05
CA THR A 136 8.61 1.30 28.65
C THR A 136 9.30 1.37 27.29
N LYS A 137 10.24 0.45 27.00
CA LYS A 137 10.95 0.39 25.70
C LYS A 137 10.06 -0.11 24.58
N CYS A 138 9.08 -0.98 24.89
CA CYS A 138 8.19 -1.63 23.93
C CYS A 138 6.93 -0.82 23.65
N ALA A 139 6.22 -0.38 24.70
CA ALA A 139 4.92 0.29 24.62
C ALA A 139 4.99 1.81 24.90
N GLY A 140 6.15 2.32 25.34
CA GLY A 140 6.32 3.73 25.70
C GLY A 140 5.42 4.11 26.88
N TYR A 141 4.61 5.15 26.72
CA TYR A 141 3.66 5.62 27.74
C TYR A 141 2.39 4.75 27.84
N ASN A 142 2.16 3.84 26.90
CA ASN A 142 0.98 2.97 26.93
C ASN A 142 1.18 1.82 27.94
N GLN A 143 0.09 1.36 28.54
CA GLN A 143 0.16 0.25 29.51
C GLN A 143 0.59 -1.07 28.86
N TYR A 144 0.26 -1.26 27.56
CA TYR A 144 0.59 -2.47 26.82
C TYR A 144 0.87 -2.16 25.34
N LYS A 145 1.63 -3.05 24.72
CA LYS A 145 1.89 -3.01 23.28
C LYS A 145 0.69 -3.54 22.53
N THR A 146 0.23 -2.76 21.54
CA THR A 146 -0.82 -3.18 20.62
C THR A 146 -0.21 -3.46 19.25
N ILE A 147 -0.49 -4.61 18.69
CA ILE A 147 -0.25 -4.92 17.29
C ILE A 147 -1.57 -4.72 16.53
N THR A 148 -1.52 -3.93 15.49
CA THR A 148 -2.67 -3.71 14.60
C THR A 148 -2.40 -4.38 13.27
N GLU A 149 -3.29 -5.30 12.88
CA GLU A 149 -3.38 -5.77 11.51
C GLU A 149 -4.40 -4.94 10.75
N TYR A 150 -4.09 -4.69 9.50
CA TYR A 150 -4.92 -3.88 8.62
C TYR A 150 -5.41 -4.72 7.46
N GLY A 151 -6.70 -4.62 7.21
CA GLY A 151 -7.29 -5.00 5.95
C GLY A 151 -7.89 -6.39 5.86
N THR A 152 -8.60 -6.51 4.77
CA THR A 152 -9.27 -7.71 4.27
C THR A 152 -8.28 -8.73 3.71
N GLU A 153 -8.82 -9.85 3.26
CA GLU A 153 -8.05 -10.89 2.57
C GLU A 153 -7.38 -10.34 1.31
N SER A 154 -8.05 -9.48 0.55
CA SER A 154 -7.50 -8.81 -0.63
C SER A 154 -6.21 -8.04 -0.35
N ARG A 155 -6.11 -7.38 0.80
CA ARG A 155 -4.87 -6.71 1.23
C ARG A 155 -3.73 -7.68 1.52
N LYS A 156 -4.04 -8.82 2.15
CA LYS A 156 -3.05 -9.86 2.42
C LYS A 156 -2.57 -10.50 1.12
N ASN A 157 -3.50 -10.84 0.25
CA ASN A 157 -3.21 -11.44 -1.06
C ASN A 157 -2.32 -10.51 -1.89
N MET A 158 -2.62 -9.21 -1.95
CA MET A 158 -1.80 -8.25 -2.67
C MET A 158 -0.41 -8.09 -2.03
N ALA A 159 -0.31 -8.11 -0.70
CA ALA A 159 0.98 -8.02 -0.02
C ALA A 159 1.85 -9.25 -0.31
N ILE A 160 1.29 -10.45 -0.30
CA ILE A 160 1.98 -11.71 -0.66
C ILE A 160 2.39 -11.66 -2.13
N LYS A 161 1.47 -11.31 -3.02
CA LYS A 161 1.72 -11.20 -4.46
C LYS A 161 2.90 -10.26 -4.75
N PHE A 162 2.98 -9.11 -4.12
CA PHE A 162 4.06 -8.16 -4.32
C PHE A 162 5.42 -8.67 -3.84
N GLU A 163 5.49 -9.67 -2.95
CA GLU A 163 6.76 -10.28 -2.53
C GLU A 163 7.36 -11.22 -3.58
N ASP A 164 6.57 -11.70 -4.55
CA ASP A 164 7.07 -12.51 -5.66
C ASP A 164 8.08 -11.72 -6.50
N PRO A 165 9.30 -12.25 -6.74
CA PRO A 165 10.31 -11.60 -7.55
C PRO A 165 9.84 -11.25 -8.98
N LYS A 166 8.99 -12.08 -9.57
CA LYS A 166 8.43 -11.90 -10.91
C LYS A 166 7.46 -10.70 -10.95
N GLU A 167 6.64 -10.56 -9.93
CA GLU A 167 5.72 -9.43 -9.80
C GLU A 167 6.48 -8.12 -9.50
N LYS A 168 7.53 -8.18 -8.69
CA LYS A 168 8.43 -7.03 -8.46
C LYS A 168 9.10 -6.56 -9.75
N GLU A 169 9.56 -7.49 -10.60
CA GLU A 169 10.14 -7.14 -11.90
C GLU A 169 9.10 -6.49 -12.83
N THR A 170 7.89 -7.05 -12.86
CA THR A 170 6.78 -6.47 -13.62
C THR A 170 6.44 -5.06 -13.11
N TYR A 171 6.44 -4.85 -11.79
CA TYR A 171 6.17 -3.55 -11.17
C TYR A 171 7.18 -2.46 -11.54
N LYS A 172 8.45 -2.80 -11.80
CA LYS A 172 9.47 -1.83 -12.23
C LYS A 172 9.10 -1.10 -13.53
N LYS A 173 8.25 -1.70 -14.38
CA LYS A 173 7.75 -1.07 -15.60
C LYS A 173 6.93 0.19 -15.31
N ARG A 174 6.40 0.35 -14.08
CA ARG A 174 5.70 1.58 -13.63
C ARG A 174 6.56 2.84 -13.78
N SER A 175 7.88 2.72 -13.69
CA SER A 175 8.80 3.85 -13.86
C SER A 175 8.66 4.56 -15.21
N THR A 176 8.05 3.93 -16.21
CA THR A 176 7.73 4.55 -17.50
C THR A 176 6.79 5.74 -17.34
N ILE A 177 5.86 5.69 -16.37
CA ILE A 177 4.92 6.79 -16.05
C ILE A 177 5.69 8.02 -15.56
N GLU A 178 6.68 7.83 -14.70
CA GLU A 178 7.50 8.91 -14.14
C GLU A 178 8.27 9.64 -15.24
N LYS A 179 8.81 8.90 -16.23
CA LYS A 179 9.49 9.46 -17.40
C LYS A 179 8.53 10.29 -18.27
N CYS A 180 7.28 9.87 -18.43
CA CYS A 180 6.26 10.64 -19.14
C CYS A 180 5.90 11.93 -18.40
N ASN A 181 5.72 11.88 -17.08
CA ASN A 181 5.41 13.02 -16.25
C ASN A 181 6.53 14.09 -16.29
N VAL A 182 7.81 13.68 -16.31
CA VAL A 182 8.94 14.59 -16.45
C VAL A 182 8.90 15.32 -17.80
N LYS A 183 8.56 14.61 -18.89
CA LYS A 183 8.43 15.23 -20.22
C LYS A 183 7.30 16.26 -20.27
N ILE A 184 6.16 15.99 -19.63
CA ILE A 184 5.02 16.92 -19.55
C ILE A 184 5.41 18.16 -18.74
N ARG A 185 6.00 17.99 -17.55
CA ARG A 185 6.46 19.10 -16.69
C ARG A 185 7.54 19.95 -17.36
N GLY A 186 8.46 19.32 -18.08
CA GLY A 186 9.51 20.04 -18.84
C GLY A 186 8.92 20.94 -19.93
N LYS A 187 7.88 20.47 -20.64
CA LYS A 187 7.17 21.30 -21.64
C LYS A 187 6.37 22.43 -21.02
N SER A 188 5.77 22.23 -19.84
CA SER A 188 5.03 23.26 -19.11
C SER A 188 5.96 24.38 -18.61
N LYS A 189 7.13 24.05 -18.08
CA LYS A 189 8.14 25.05 -17.67
C LYS A 189 8.60 25.92 -18.84
N ARG A 190 8.84 25.34 -20.03
CA ARG A 190 9.25 26.10 -21.22
C ARG A 190 8.16 27.09 -21.68
N ARG A 191 6.88 26.75 -21.57
CA ARG A 191 5.79 27.68 -21.91
C ARG A 191 5.68 28.86 -20.93
N ASN A 192 5.91 28.63 -19.65
CA ASN A 192 5.87 29.71 -18.65
C ASN A 192 7.00 30.75 -18.81
N TRP A 193 8.11 30.42 -19.49
CA TRP A 193 9.16 31.38 -19.84
C TRP A 193 8.75 32.31 -21.00
N LEU A 194 7.95 31.81 -21.94
CA LEU A 194 7.50 32.59 -23.11
C LEU A 194 6.45 33.68 -22.76
N TRP A 195 5.83 33.61 -21.58
CA TRP A 195 4.84 34.60 -21.13
C TRP A 195 5.41 35.71 -20.23
N ARG A 196 6.71 35.73 -19.98
CA ARG A 196 7.36 36.78 -19.16
C ARG A 196 8.11 37.85 -19.97
N GLU A 197 8.06 37.76 -21.29
CA GLU A 197 8.76 38.76 -22.17
C GLU A 197 7.78 39.56 -23.06
N HIS A 198 6.56 39.83 -22.54
CA HIS A 198 5.69 40.84 -23.16
C HIS A 198 5.00 41.67 -22.11
#